data_35301204ee8b666f31f195a557df7b26
#
_entry.id   35301204ee8b666f31f195a557df7b26
#
_cell.length_a   1.000
_cell.length_b   1.000
_cell.length_c   1.000
_cell.angle_alpha   90.00
_cell.angle_beta   90.00
_cell.angle_gamma   90.00
#
_symmetry.space_group_name_H-M   'P 1'
#
loop_
_entity.id
_entity.type
_entity.pdbx_description
1 polymer ?
#
loop_
_entity_poly.entity_id
_entity_poly.type
_entity_poly.pdbx_seq_one_letter_code
_entity_poly.pdbx_strand_id
1 'polypeptide(L)'
;MLQPRVNSVLPLPDYRLLVEYATGERKIFDAKPYISGGWYGELADVDTFNTVRPCGTTVKWKDGQDIAPEELYYNGVPIDDAVTSDTAEPEEPDNE
;
A
#
# COMPACT_ATOMS: atom_id res chain seq x y z
N MET A 1 13.59 -0.86 15.92
CA MET A 1 13.85 0.26 14.98
C MET A 1 12.54 0.77 14.40
N LEU A 2 12.43 2.09 14.30
CA LEU A 2 11.21 2.67 13.76
C LEU A 2 11.23 2.66 12.24
N GLN A 3 10.07 2.43 11.65
CA GLN A 3 9.94 2.51 10.22
C GLN A 3 9.91 3.99 9.80
N PRO A 4 10.23 4.28 8.53
CA PRO A 4 10.15 5.66 8.06
C PRO A 4 8.71 6.14 8.04
N ARG A 5 8.54 7.46 8.06
CA ARG A 5 7.22 8.06 7.99
C ARG A 5 6.62 7.87 6.60
N VAL A 6 5.31 7.78 6.55
CA VAL A 6 4.57 7.68 5.29
C VAL A 6 4.28 9.09 4.79
N ASN A 7 4.75 9.40 3.58
CA ASN A 7 4.48 10.68 2.94
C ASN A 7 3.10 10.70 2.29
N SER A 8 2.76 9.62 1.61
CA SER A 8 1.49 9.57 0.90
C SER A 8 1.05 8.13 0.74
N VAL A 9 -0.24 7.96 0.56
CA VAL A 9 -0.83 6.67 0.28
C VAL A 9 -1.93 6.87 -0.76
N LEU A 10 -1.98 5.97 -1.74
CA LEU A 10 -2.97 6.01 -2.80
C LEU A 10 -3.68 4.67 -2.84
N PRO A 11 -5.00 4.66 -2.65
CA PRO A 11 -5.74 3.40 -2.80
C PRO A 11 -5.76 2.97 -4.26
N LEU A 12 -5.51 1.69 -4.47
CA LEU A 12 -5.48 1.10 -5.80
C LEU A 12 -6.60 0.09 -5.94
N PRO A 13 -6.95 -0.30 -7.18
CA PRO A 13 -7.95 -1.34 -7.37
C PRO A 13 -7.55 -2.63 -6.65
N ASP A 14 -8.55 -3.41 -6.28
CA ASP A 14 -8.36 -4.72 -5.67
C ASP A 14 -7.75 -4.61 -4.28
N TYR A 15 -8.09 -3.52 -3.56
CA TYR A 15 -7.74 -3.33 -2.15
C TYR A 15 -6.24 -3.32 -1.90
N ARG A 16 -5.50 -2.70 -2.81
CA ARG A 16 -4.07 -2.49 -2.63
C ARG A 16 -3.80 -1.03 -2.35
N LEU A 17 -2.65 -0.76 -1.74
CA LEU A 17 -2.23 0.59 -1.40
C LEU A 17 -0.87 0.86 -2.00
N LEU A 18 -0.73 2.00 -2.66
CA LEU A 18 0.60 2.48 -3.04
C LEU A 18 1.06 3.42 -1.95
N VAL A 19 2.11 3.02 -1.25
CA VAL A 19 2.63 3.74 -0.09
C VAL A 19 3.96 4.34 -0.45
N GLU A 20 4.09 5.65 -0.26
CA GLU A 20 5.36 6.34 -0.45
C GLU A 20 5.88 6.78 0.91
N TYR A 21 7.10 6.40 1.23
CA TYR A 21 7.75 6.74 2.49
C TYR A 21 8.63 7.97 2.35
N ALA A 22 8.91 8.60 3.49
CA ALA A 22 9.74 9.81 3.51
C ALA A 22 11.14 9.55 2.96
N THR A 23 11.60 8.31 3.00
CA THR A 23 12.89 7.93 2.43
C THR A 23 12.89 7.93 0.92
N GLY A 24 11.73 8.02 0.29
CA GLY A 24 11.61 7.86 -1.15
C GLY A 24 11.22 6.46 -1.57
N GLU A 25 11.23 5.51 -0.64
CA GLU A 25 10.80 4.15 -0.94
C GLU A 25 9.32 4.14 -1.28
N ARG A 26 8.95 3.32 -2.26
CA ARG A 26 7.56 3.14 -2.65
C ARG A 26 7.27 1.65 -2.65
N LYS A 27 6.12 1.30 -2.07
CA LYS A 27 5.74 -0.10 -1.93
C LYS A 27 4.26 -0.26 -2.23
N ILE A 28 3.90 -1.44 -2.74
CA ILE A 28 2.51 -1.82 -2.92
C ILE A 28 2.15 -2.80 -1.81
N PHE A 29 1.18 -2.44 -1.00
CA PHE A 29 0.72 -3.26 0.11
C PHE A 29 -0.64 -3.83 -0.24
N ASP A 30 -0.78 -5.16 -0.13
CA ASP A 30 -2.05 -5.83 -0.39
C ASP A 30 -2.83 -5.90 0.92
N ALA A 31 -3.89 -5.12 1.01
CA ALA A 31 -4.72 -5.09 2.21
C ALA A 31 -5.82 -6.16 2.19
N LYS A 32 -5.97 -6.87 1.08
CA LYS A 32 -7.07 -7.82 0.94
C LYS A 32 -7.10 -8.88 2.04
N PRO A 33 -5.98 -9.46 2.45
CA PRO A 33 -6.02 -10.47 3.52
C PRO A 33 -6.53 -9.92 4.85
N TYR A 34 -6.51 -8.61 5.04
CA TYR A 34 -6.96 -7.98 6.28
C TYR A 34 -8.45 -7.65 6.24
N ILE A 35 -9.06 -7.66 5.06
CA ILE A 35 -10.45 -7.23 4.88
C ILE A 35 -11.34 -8.46 4.92
N SER A 36 -11.50 -9.03 6.12
CA SER A 36 -12.35 -10.21 6.24
C SER A 36 -12.95 -10.21 7.63
N GLY A 37 -14.20 -9.78 7.68
CA GLY A 37 -14.94 -9.81 8.93
C GLY A 37 -14.41 -8.82 9.95
N GLY A 38 -15.09 -8.76 11.06
CA GLY A 38 -14.69 -7.94 12.17
C GLY A 38 -14.54 -6.48 11.82
N TRP A 39 -13.60 -5.85 12.51
CA TRP A 39 -13.39 -4.41 12.41
C TRP A 39 -12.94 -4.00 11.01
N TYR A 40 -12.11 -4.83 10.38
CA TYR A 40 -11.59 -4.50 9.06
C TYR A 40 -12.59 -4.78 7.94
N GLY A 41 -13.68 -5.48 8.25
CA GLY A 41 -14.65 -5.83 7.21
C GLY A 41 -15.28 -4.62 6.53
N GLU A 42 -15.32 -3.47 7.23
CA GLU A 42 -15.87 -2.26 6.65
C GLU A 42 -15.03 -1.77 5.46
N LEU A 43 -13.77 -2.14 5.40
CA LEU A 43 -12.90 -1.72 4.31
C LEU A 43 -13.24 -2.42 2.99
N ALA A 44 -14.10 -3.42 3.02
CA ALA A 44 -14.57 -4.02 1.78
C ALA A 44 -15.41 -3.05 0.96
N ASP A 45 -16.01 -2.05 1.61
CA ASP A 45 -16.68 -0.97 0.90
C ASP A 45 -15.63 -0.06 0.28
N VAL A 46 -15.65 0.06 -1.04
CA VAL A 46 -14.63 0.81 -1.77
C VAL A 46 -14.57 2.26 -1.29
N ASP A 47 -15.72 2.87 -1.05
CA ASP A 47 -15.73 4.25 -0.59
C ASP A 47 -15.02 4.39 0.75
N THR A 48 -15.25 3.44 1.66
CA THR A 48 -14.56 3.46 2.94
C THR A 48 -13.07 3.19 2.76
N PHE A 49 -12.71 2.23 1.92
CA PHE A 49 -11.31 1.92 1.65
C PHE A 49 -10.57 3.13 1.12
N ASN A 50 -11.24 3.93 0.30
CA ASN A 50 -10.61 5.09 -0.32
C ASN A 50 -10.40 6.25 0.65
N THR A 51 -10.85 6.15 1.90
CA THR A 51 -10.62 7.20 2.89
C THR A 51 -9.26 7.08 3.56
N VAL A 52 -8.43 6.13 3.14
CA VAL A 52 -7.12 5.90 3.74
C VAL A 52 -6.26 7.17 3.64
N ARG A 53 -5.48 7.41 4.68
CA ARG A 53 -4.58 8.56 4.73
C ARG A 53 -3.32 8.20 5.51
N PRO A 54 -2.22 8.93 5.29
CA PRO A 54 -1.01 8.70 6.08
C PRO A 54 -1.23 9.04 7.55
N CYS A 55 -0.60 8.27 8.41
CA CYS A 55 -0.66 8.51 9.85
C CYS A 55 0.68 8.10 10.46
N GLY A 56 1.62 9.05 10.54
CA GLY A 56 2.95 8.78 11.07
C GLY A 56 3.69 7.77 10.23
N THR A 57 3.99 6.62 10.81
CA THR A 57 4.73 5.55 10.13
C THR A 57 3.81 4.52 9.50
N THR A 58 2.51 4.78 9.48
CA THR A 58 1.56 3.86 8.89
C THR A 58 0.44 4.63 8.21
N VAL A 59 -0.65 3.94 7.91
CA VAL A 59 -1.84 4.52 7.29
C VAL A 59 -3.04 4.21 8.15
N LYS A 60 -4.08 5.03 8.02
CA LYS A 60 -5.29 4.89 8.82
C LYS A 60 -6.49 5.23 7.96
N TRP A 61 -7.61 4.59 8.25
CA TRP A 61 -8.89 4.84 7.58
C TRP A 61 -9.78 5.70 8.48
N LYS A 62 -10.87 6.19 7.90
CA LYS A 62 -11.73 7.18 8.57
C LYS A 62 -12.30 6.68 9.89
N ASP A 63 -12.55 5.38 9.99
CA ASP A 63 -13.17 4.81 11.20
C ASP A 63 -12.13 4.33 12.20
N GLY A 64 -10.86 4.64 11.97
CA GLY A 64 -9.81 4.34 12.93
C GLY A 64 -9.02 3.08 12.65
N GLN A 65 -9.40 2.29 11.64
CA GLN A 65 -8.61 1.11 11.28
C GLN A 65 -7.23 1.56 10.84
N ASP A 66 -6.22 0.81 11.25
CA ASP A 66 -4.85 1.07 10.80
C ASP A 66 -4.12 -0.25 10.64
N ILE A 67 -2.94 -0.18 10.06
CA ILE A 67 -2.08 -1.35 9.86
C ILE A 67 -0.86 -1.15 10.76
N ALA A 68 -0.39 -2.21 11.39
CA ALA A 68 0.83 -2.12 12.18
C ALA A 68 1.96 -1.62 11.28
N PRO A 69 2.74 -0.63 11.72
CA PRO A 69 3.78 -0.06 10.86
C PRO A 69 4.74 -1.10 10.29
N GLU A 70 5.11 -2.10 11.10
CA GLU A 70 6.00 -3.16 10.62
C GLU A 70 5.36 -3.96 9.51
N GLU A 71 4.07 -4.27 9.65
CA GLU A 71 3.40 -5.06 8.63
C GLU A 71 3.30 -4.30 7.32
N LEU A 72 2.97 -3.01 7.41
CA LEU A 72 2.89 -2.20 6.22
C LEU A 72 4.23 -2.13 5.51
N TYR A 73 5.29 -1.93 6.26
CA TYR A 73 6.61 -1.74 5.68
C TYR A 73 7.19 -3.04 5.14
N TYR A 74 7.12 -4.12 5.92
CA TYR A 74 7.80 -5.36 5.55
C TYR A 74 6.99 -6.23 4.61
N ASN A 75 5.67 -6.14 4.64
CA ASN A 75 4.83 -6.91 3.73
C ASN A 75 4.54 -6.16 2.43
N GLY A 76 4.84 -4.88 2.36
CA GLY A 76 4.73 -4.15 1.12
C GLY A 76 5.80 -4.60 0.13
N VAL A 77 5.43 -4.67 -1.14
CA VAL A 77 6.35 -5.09 -2.20
C VAL A 77 7.00 -3.83 -2.77
N PRO A 78 8.33 -3.71 -2.68
CA PRO A 78 9.00 -2.52 -3.22
C PRO A 78 8.79 -2.41 -4.72
N ILE A 79 8.62 -1.18 -5.20
CA ILE A 79 8.61 -0.92 -6.63
C ILE A 79 9.77 0.00 -6.95
N ASP A 80 10.31 -0.19 -8.14
CA ASP A 80 11.48 0.56 -8.58
C ASP A 80 11.09 1.37 -9.81
N ASP A 81 10.96 2.67 -9.61
CA ASP A 81 10.53 3.54 -10.70
C ASP A 81 11.48 3.51 -11.88
N ALA A 82 12.76 3.28 -11.62
CA ALA A 82 13.73 3.26 -12.71
C ALA A 82 13.48 2.06 -13.62
N VAL A 83 12.92 0.99 -13.08
CA VAL A 83 12.66 -0.22 -13.85
C VAL A 83 11.32 -0.14 -14.56
N THR A 84 10.37 0.48 -13.95
CA THR A 84 9.02 0.51 -14.51
C THR A 84 8.95 1.27 -15.83
N SER A 85 9.95 2.00 -16.09
CA SER A 85 9.99 2.62 -17.41
C SER A 85 10.19 1.56 -18.44
N ASP A 86 10.24 0.66 -18.38
CA ASP A 86 10.60 -0.35 -18.93
C ASP A 86 10.17 -1.29 -19.11
N THR A 87 10.02 -1.18 -18.57
CA THR A 87 9.92 -2.06 -18.73
C THR A 87 9.49 -2.68 -18.80
N ALA A 88 9.39 -2.61 -18.92
CA ALA A 88 9.23 -3.29 -19.22
C ALA A 88 8.85 -3.95 -19.41
N GLU A 89 8.81 -3.92 -19.58
CA GLU A 89 8.71 -4.59 -20.05
C GLU A 89 8.60 -5.25 -20.19
N PRO A 90 8.57 -5.31 -20.28
CA PRO A 90 8.63 -6.11 -20.70
C PRO A 90 8.47 -6.94 -20.70
N GLU A 91 8.40 -6.81 -20.83
CA GLU A 91 8.32 -7.53 -21.11
C GLU A 91 8.22 -8.32 -21.24
N GLU A 92 8.24 -8.23 -21.46
CA GLU A 92 8.22 -8.91 -21.93
C GLU A 92 8.32 -9.61 -22.12
N PRO A 93 8.41 -9.66 -22.40
CA PRO A 93 8.59 -10.35 -22.98
C PRO A 93 8.68 -11.04 -23.19
N ASP A 94 8.64 -10.77 -23.45
CA ASP A 94 8.64 -11.33 -23.92
C ASP A 94 8.70 -11.86 -24.21
N ASN A 95 8.82 -11.69 -24.45
CA ASN A 95 8.88 -12.04 -25.02
C ASN A 95 9.10 -12.41 -25.36
N GLU A 96 9.13 -12.05 -25.42
CA GLU A 96 9.33 -12.32 -26.07
C GLU A 96 9.50 -12.80 -26.35
#